data_8336678c5be8859f25fef32235822b45
#
_entry.id   8336678c5be8859f25fef32235822b45
#
_cell.length_a   1.000
_cell.length_b   1.000
_cell.length_c   1.000
_cell.angle_alpha   90.00
_cell.angle_beta   90.00
_cell.angle_gamma   90.00
#
_symmetry.space_group_name_H-M   'P 1'
#
loop_
_entity.id
_entity.type
_entity.pdbx_description
1 polymer ?
#
loop_
_entity_poly.entity_id
_entity_poly.type
_entity_poly.pdbx_seq_one_letter_code
_entity_poly.pdbx_strand_id
1 'polypeptide(L)'
;MLYNLEVLNGEMTPDFSSEVFDYDVNVDSSALTLIFNYDTCDNCKVTVYGNSNLTSGENHVLIEVYDKKVTTYTLTVYKEKKASQVFSEAKTVVNTEDKPKEFLIPIISVICFLTILLLFYVIFHKKKVWENIN
;
A
#
# COMPACT_ATOMS: atom_id res chain seq x y z
N MET A 1 -19.71 22.79 22.78
CA MET A 1 -18.94 21.55 23.05
C MET A 1 -19.60 20.37 22.34
N LEU A 2 -18.88 19.28 22.11
CA LEU A 2 -19.46 18.05 21.58
C LEU A 2 -20.26 17.32 22.69
N TYR A 3 -21.31 16.62 22.27
CA TYR A 3 -22.09 15.71 23.12
C TYR A 3 -21.72 14.26 22.83
N ASN A 4 -21.25 13.98 21.61
CA ASN A 4 -20.72 12.70 21.18
C ASN A 4 -19.63 12.89 20.14
N LEU A 5 -18.69 11.92 20.07
CA LEU A 5 -17.70 11.80 19.01
C LEU A 5 -17.39 10.30 18.84
N GLU A 6 -17.55 9.78 17.64
CA GLU A 6 -17.33 8.38 17.31
C GLU A 6 -16.49 8.27 16.03
N VAL A 7 -15.35 7.61 16.09
CA VAL A 7 -14.53 7.32 14.92
C VAL A 7 -15.04 6.05 14.25
N LEU A 8 -15.30 6.11 12.93
CA LEU A 8 -15.90 5.02 12.16
C LEU A 8 -14.88 4.11 11.47
N ASN A 9 -13.67 4.62 11.19
CA ASN A 9 -12.63 3.89 10.47
C ASN A 9 -11.31 3.79 11.24
N GLY A 10 -11.41 3.74 12.56
CA GLY A 10 -10.27 3.62 13.48
C GLY A 10 -10.71 3.32 14.89
N GLU A 11 -9.74 3.13 15.76
CA GLU A 11 -9.94 2.92 17.20
C GLU A 11 -9.51 4.18 17.96
N MET A 12 -10.42 4.80 18.67
CA MET A 12 -10.19 6.01 19.46
C MET A 12 -9.97 5.67 20.93
N THR A 13 -9.02 6.29 21.56
CA THR A 13 -8.68 6.14 22.99
C THR A 13 -8.38 7.51 23.60
N PRO A 14 -8.91 7.82 24.78
CA PRO A 14 -9.96 7.08 25.49
C PRO A 14 -11.31 7.13 24.77
N ASP A 15 -12.31 6.43 25.31
CA ASP A 15 -13.70 6.63 24.91
C ASP A 15 -14.11 8.08 25.07
N PHE A 16 -15.06 8.54 24.23
CA PHE A 16 -15.46 9.93 24.24
C PHE A 16 -16.01 10.38 25.61
N SER A 17 -15.52 11.52 26.07
CA SER A 17 -16.05 12.28 27.19
C SER A 17 -16.03 13.77 26.87
N SER A 18 -17.08 14.49 27.18
CA SER A 18 -17.17 15.94 26.96
C SER A 18 -16.12 16.77 27.71
N GLU A 19 -15.45 16.19 28.68
CA GLU A 19 -14.38 16.80 29.50
C GLU A 19 -12.98 16.44 29.03
N VAL A 20 -12.86 15.51 28.07
CA VAL A 20 -11.60 15.12 27.42
C VAL A 20 -11.50 15.83 26.09
N PHE A 21 -10.35 16.42 25.82
CA PHE A 21 -10.14 17.24 24.62
C PHE A 21 -9.04 16.66 23.71
N ASP A 22 -8.27 15.68 24.19
CA ASP A 22 -7.19 15.06 23.46
C ASP A 22 -7.44 13.54 23.37
N TYR A 23 -7.39 13.01 22.17
CA TYR A 23 -7.65 11.61 21.86
C TYR A 23 -6.56 11.07 20.93
N ASP A 24 -6.21 9.80 21.14
CA ASP A 24 -5.41 9.03 20.21
C ASP A 24 -6.31 8.18 19.32
N VAL A 25 -6.01 8.12 18.04
CA VAL A 25 -6.78 7.34 17.05
C VAL A 25 -5.84 6.48 16.22
N ASN A 26 -6.04 5.18 16.21
CA ASN A 26 -5.32 4.25 15.36
C ASN A 26 -6.15 3.94 14.11
N VAL A 27 -5.56 4.13 12.93
CA VAL A 27 -6.21 3.84 11.64
C VAL A 27 -5.35 2.91 10.78
N ASP A 28 -6.02 2.15 9.91
CA ASP A 28 -5.36 1.26 8.94
C ASP A 28 -4.47 2.03 7.96
N SER A 29 -3.46 1.35 7.41
CA SER A 29 -2.52 1.89 6.43
C SER A 29 -3.18 2.39 5.14
N SER A 30 -4.38 1.93 4.82
CA SER A 30 -5.17 2.35 3.65
C SER A 30 -6.00 3.62 3.88
N ALA A 31 -6.20 4.04 5.14
CA ALA A 31 -7.02 5.19 5.48
C ALA A 31 -6.41 6.49 4.92
N LEU A 32 -7.12 7.15 4.02
CA LEU A 32 -6.74 8.45 3.47
C LEU A 32 -7.39 9.63 4.21
N THR A 33 -8.49 9.35 4.88
CA THR A 33 -9.31 10.34 5.59
C THR A 33 -9.78 9.72 6.90
N LEU A 34 -9.82 10.51 7.98
CA LEU A 34 -10.48 10.12 9.22
C LEU A 34 -11.97 10.35 9.05
N ILE A 35 -12.77 9.30 9.27
CA ILE A 35 -14.23 9.32 9.17
C ILE A 35 -14.79 9.20 10.59
N PHE A 36 -15.62 10.15 10.99
CA PHE A 36 -16.23 10.17 12.32
C PHE A 36 -17.59 10.84 12.30
N ASN A 37 -18.43 10.48 13.26
CA ASN A 37 -19.67 11.14 13.57
C ASN A 37 -19.50 11.98 14.85
N TYR A 38 -20.28 13.05 14.98
CA TYR A 38 -20.32 13.85 16.20
C TYR A 38 -21.72 14.43 16.41
N ASP A 39 -22.06 14.66 17.67
CA ASP A 39 -23.24 15.40 18.07
C ASP A 39 -22.84 16.68 18.81
N THR A 40 -23.57 17.75 18.58
CA THR A 40 -23.32 19.05 19.19
C THR A 40 -24.63 19.85 19.34
N CYS A 41 -24.57 21.04 19.92
CA CYS A 41 -25.75 21.89 20.06
C CYS A 41 -26.27 22.40 18.71
N ASP A 42 -27.57 22.62 18.58
CA ASP A 42 -28.26 23.04 17.33
C ASP A 42 -27.72 24.33 16.70
N ASN A 43 -27.18 25.23 17.50
CA ASN A 43 -26.64 26.52 17.06
C ASN A 43 -25.11 26.57 17.11
N CYS A 44 -24.45 25.45 17.34
CA CYS A 44 -22.99 25.38 17.34
C CYS A 44 -22.45 25.28 15.91
N LYS A 45 -21.37 26.01 15.62
CA LYS A 45 -20.61 25.86 14.39
C LYS A 45 -19.45 24.91 14.65
N VAL A 46 -19.33 23.87 13.84
CA VAL A 46 -18.19 22.94 13.89
C VAL A 46 -17.31 23.16 12.68
N THR A 47 -16.00 23.19 12.91
CA THR A 47 -14.98 23.25 11.87
C THR A 47 -13.96 22.16 12.11
N VAL A 48 -13.63 21.40 11.07
CA VAL A 48 -12.67 20.28 11.15
C VAL A 48 -11.48 20.58 10.26
N TYR A 49 -10.28 20.34 10.80
CA TYR A 49 -9.01 20.53 10.10
C TYR A 49 -8.21 19.23 10.12
N GLY A 50 -7.49 18.96 9.05
CA GLY A 50 -6.50 17.89 8.98
C GLY A 50 -7.06 16.46 8.85
N ASN A 51 -8.37 16.28 8.69
CA ASN A 51 -8.99 14.95 8.64
C ASN A 51 -8.82 14.22 7.30
N SER A 52 -8.15 14.83 6.32
CA SER A 52 -7.93 14.25 4.98
C SER A 52 -6.46 14.25 4.59
N ASN A 53 -6.09 13.41 3.61
CA ASN A 53 -4.71 13.22 3.16
C ASN A 53 -3.79 12.72 4.28
N LEU A 54 -4.29 11.80 5.10
CA LEU A 54 -3.51 11.19 6.17
C LEU A 54 -2.26 10.49 5.62
N THR A 55 -1.10 10.85 6.17
CA THR A 55 0.20 10.25 5.86
C THR A 55 0.56 9.15 6.84
N SER A 56 1.44 8.22 6.45
CA SER A 56 1.92 7.19 7.38
C SER A 56 2.64 7.81 8.58
N GLY A 57 2.32 7.30 9.77
CA GLY A 57 2.79 7.83 11.05
C GLY A 57 1.76 8.77 11.67
N GLU A 58 2.22 9.77 12.39
CA GLU A 58 1.41 10.68 13.17
C GLU A 58 0.79 11.79 12.31
N ASN A 59 -0.51 12.06 12.51
CA ASN A 59 -1.27 13.15 11.91
C ASN A 59 -2.11 13.81 13.00
N HIS A 60 -2.48 15.08 12.82
CA HIS A 60 -3.33 15.79 13.76
C HIS A 60 -4.62 16.24 13.09
N VAL A 61 -5.74 15.88 13.71
CA VAL A 61 -7.08 16.33 13.33
C VAL A 61 -7.63 17.21 14.45
N LEU A 62 -8.05 18.42 14.10
CA LEU A 62 -8.63 19.36 15.04
C LEU A 62 -10.12 19.53 14.75
N ILE A 63 -10.94 19.47 15.78
CA ILE A 63 -12.37 19.73 15.73
C ILE A 63 -12.66 20.94 16.62
N GLU A 64 -12.96 22.06 15.99
CA GLU A 64 -13.33 23.29 16.70
C GLU A 64 -14.84 23.44 16.74
N VAL A 65 -15.38 23.55 17.95
CA VAL A 65 -16.82 23.80 18.19
C VAL A 65 -16.99 25.19 18.76
N TYR A 66 -17.68 26.02 18.03
CA TYR A 66 -18.00 27.41 18.44
C TYR A 66 -19.42 27.48 18.99
N ASP A 67 -19.54 27.80 20.28
CA ASP A 67 -20.74 28.20 21.01
C ASP A 67 -20.32 29.30 21.99
N LYS A 68 -20.52 30.55 21.65
CA LYS A 68 -20.03 31.75 22.38
C LYS A 68 -18.52 31.78 22.61
N LYS A 69 -17.87 30.65 22.80
CA LYS A 69 -16.44 30.43 22.86
C LYS A 69 -16.03 29.25 21.99
N VAL A 70 -14.77 29.19 21.58
CA VAL A 70 -14.22 28.03 20.87
C VAL A 70 -13.83 26.97 21.88
N THR A 71 -14.24 25.72 21.61
CA THR A 71 -13.72 24.53 22.27
C THR A 71 -13.07 23.66 21.20
N THR A 72 -11.81 23.29 21.41
CA THR A 72 -11.02 22.49 20.44
C THR A 72 -10.83 21.09 21.00
N TYR A 73 -11.09 20.09 20.17
CA TYR A 73 -10.74 18.69 20.41
C TYR A 73 -9.63 18.31 19.45
N THR A 74 -8.60 17.67 19.96
CA THR A 74 -7.43 17.22 19.21
C THR A 74 -7.44 15.71 19.08
N LEU A 75 -7.38 15.18 17.87
CA LEU A 75 -7.22 13.77 17.62
C LEU A 75 -5.83 13.55 17.01
N THR A 76 -4.95 12.88 17.76
CA THR A 76 -3.66 12.42 17.25
C THR A 76 -3.88 11.08 16.53
N VAL A 77 -3.82 11.11 15.21
CA VAL A 77 -4.14 9.97 14.37
C VAL A 77 -2.87 9.25 13.96
N TYR A 78 -2.70 8.03 14.43
CA TYR A 78 -1.60 7.13 14.07
C TYR A 78 -2.04 6.22 12.92
N LYS A 79 -1.48 6.49 11.74
CA LYS A 79 -1.70 5.65 10.57
C LYS A 79 -0.56 4.66 10.41
N GLU A 80 -0.89 3.37 10.37
CA GLU A 80 0.09 2.32 10.12
C GLU A 80 0.87 2.55 8.83
N LYS A 81 2.15 2.19 8.85
CA LYS A 81 2.93 2.13 7.62
C LYS A 81 2.42 0.97 6.78
N LYS A 82 2.09 1.21 5.52
CA LYS A 82 1.83 0.12 4.58
C LYS A 82 3.03 -0.81 4.63
N ALA A 83 2.82 -2.06 5.08
CA ALA A 83 3.86 -3.06 5.04
C ALA A 83 4.30 -3.17 3.58
N SER A 84 5.48 -2.63 3.25
CA SER A 84 6.16 -3.02 2.04
C SER A 84 6.27 -4.52 2.16
N GLN A 85 5.70 -5.26 1.21
CA GLN A 85 6.02 -6.66 1.09
C GLN A 85 7.52 -6.72 0.82
N VAL A 86 8.29 -6.74 1.90
CA VAL A 86 9.62 -7.27 1.84
C VAL A 86 9.37 -8.71 1.47
N PHE A 87 9.63 -9.04 0.21
CA PHE A 87 9.94 -10.41 -0.17
C PHE A 87 11.12 -10.77 0.74
N SER A 88 10.79 -11.24 1.91
CA SER A 88 11.70 -11.94 2.77
C SER A 88 12.05 -13.19 1.97
N GLU A 89 13.15 -13.13 1.22
CA GLU A 89 13.89 -14.33 0.93
C GLU A 89 14.09 -14.98 2.28
N ALA A 90 13.21 -15.92 2.58
CA ALA A 90 13.39 -16.83 3.68
C ALA A 90 14.72 -17.53 3.40
N LYS A 91 15.76 -17.07 4.07
CA LYS A 91 17.05 -17.74 4.12
C LYS A 91 16.80 -19.03 4.91
N THR A 92 16.22 -20.00 4.19
CA THR A 92 16.12 -21.37 4.70
C THR A 92 17.54 -21.90 4.74
N VAL A 93 18.10 -21.94 5.93
CA VAL A 93 19.27 -22.75 6.20
C VAL A 93 18.81 -24.19 6.06
N VAL A 94 18.91 -24.76 4.88
CA VAL A 94 18.88 -26.20 4.67
C VAL A 94 20.29 -26.60 4.30
N ASN A 95 20.97 -27.16 5.27
CA ASN A 95 22.07 -28.09 5.02
C ASN A 95 21.48 -29.32 4.35
N THR A 96 21.59 -29.41 3.06
CA THR A 96 21.70 -30.68 2.32
C THR A 96 22.16 -30.38 0.90
N GLU A 97 23.21 -31.11 0.51
CA GLU A 97 23.75 -31.17 -0.85
C GLU A 97 22.63 -31.46 -1.85
N ASP A 98 22.28 -30.46 -2.67
CA ASP A 98 21.71 -30.71 -3.98
C ASP A 98 22.14 -29.58 -4.92
N LYS A 99 22.80 -29.96 -6.00
CA LYS A 99 23.34 -29.09 -7.04
C LYS A 99 22.26 -28.26 -7.67
N PRO A 100 22.50 -26.96 -7.91
CA PRO A 100 21.50 -26.08 -8.53
C PRO A 100 21.27 -26.45 -9.99
N LYS A 101 20.01 -26.59 -10.36
CA LYS A 101 19.53 -26.74 -11.75
C LYS A 101 19.65 -25.46 -12.59
N GLU A 102 20.58 -24.58 -12.27
CA GLU A 102 20.72 -23.28 -12.96
C GLU A 102 21.41 -23.38 -14.33
N PHE A 103 21.85 -24.58 -14.77
CA PHE A 103 22.54 -24.76 -16.05
C PHE A 103 21.61 -25.08 -17.24
N LEU A 104 20.32 -25.31 -17.01
CA LEU A 104 19.41 -25.73 -18.07
C LEU A 104 18.86 -24.56 -18.92
N ILE A 105 18.68 -23.40 -18.34
CA ILE A 105 18.08 -22.24 -19.05
C ILE A 105 18.98 -21.72 -20.17
N PRO A 106 20.30 -21.52 -19.97
CA PRO A 106 21.19 -21.08 -21.06
C PRO A 106 21.35 -22.16 -22.14
N ILE A 107 21.31 -23.45 -21.78
CA ILE A 107 21.44 -24.57 -22.75
C ILE A 107 20.23 -24.62 -23.70
N ILE A 108 19.00 -24.45 -23.16
CA ILE A 108 17.79 -24.42 -23.97
C ILE A 108 17.79 -23.22 -24.94
N SER A 109 18.25 -22.06 -24.50
CA SER A 109 18.37 -20.87 -25.35
C SER A 109 19.36 -21.07 -26.51
N VAL A 110 20.51 -21.70 -26.25
CA VAL A 110 21.51 -21.99 -27.28
C VAL A 110 20.99 -23.02 -28.31
N ILE A 111 20.28 -24.05 -27.84
CA ILE A 111 19.69 -25.06 -28.72
C ILE A 111 18.63 -24.43 -29.63
N CYS A 112 17.73 -23.59 -29.10
CA CYS A 112 16.74 -22.86 -29.89
C CYS A 112 17.40 -21.95 -30.93
N PHE A 113 18.47 -21.26 -30.59
CA PHE A 113 19.19 -20.40 -31.53
C PHE A 113 19.86 -21.20 -32.67
N LEU A 114 20.48 -22.33 -32.36
CA LEU A 114 21.06 -23.23 -33.33
C LEU A 114 20.03 -23.86 -34.27
N THR A 115 18.87 -24.24 -33.76
CA THR A 115 17.78 -24.80 -34.63
C THR A 115 17.25 -23.75 -35.59
N ILE A 116 17.11 -22.50 -35.18
CA ILE A 116 16.68 -21.40 -36.05
C ILE A 116 17.73 -21.15 -37.17
N LEU A 117 19.01 -21.11 -36.81
CA LEU A 117 20.08 -20.96 -37.80
C LEU A 117 20.12 -22.10 -38.82
N LEU A 118 19.86 -23.33 -38.36
CA LEU A 118 19.83 -24.50 -39.23
C LEU A 118 18.65 -24.47 -40.21
N LEU A 119 17.49 -24.00 -39.75
CA LEU A 119 16.32 -23.76 -40.60
C LEU A 119 16.60 -22.69 -41.67
N PHE A 120 17.21 -21.58 -41.28
CA PHE A 120 17.61 -20.54 -42.22
C PHE A 120 18.63 -21.07 -43.28
N TYR A 121 19.60 -21.87 -42.83
CA TYR A 121 20.59 -22.49 -43.75
C TYR A 121 19.89 -23.41 -44.74
N VAL A 122 18.98 -24.28 -44.33
CA VAL A 122 18.24 -25.19 -45.19
C VAL A 122 17.36 -24.43 -46.21
N ILE A 123 16.68 -23.37 -45.77
CA ILE A 123 15.84 -22.55 -46.65
C ILE A 123 16.72 -21.84 -47.71
N PHE A 124 17.84 -21.27 -47.29
CA PHE A 124 18.77 -20.57 -48.21
C PHE A 124 19.42 -21.54 -49.19
N HIS A 125 19.79 -22.73 -48.72
CA HIS A 125 20.39 -23.76 -49.57
C HIS A 125 19.39 -24.29 -50.61
N LYS A 126 18.15 -24.53 -50.22
CA LYS A 126 17.08 -24.91 -51.15
C LYS A 126 16.81 -23.84 -52.18
N LYS A 127 16.80 -22.56 -51.81
CA LYS A 127 16.62 -21.45 -52.74
C LYS A 127 17.74 -21.40 -53.78
N LYS A 128 18.99 -21.56 -53.35
CA LYS A 128 20.18 -21.54 -54.24
C LYS A 128 20.19 -22.73 -55.19
N VAL A 129 19.75 -23.91 -54.78
CA VAL A 129 19.63 -25.08 -55.64
C VAL A 129 18.51 -24.89 -56.68
N TRP A 130 17.43 -24.21 -56.33
CA TRP A 130 16.30 -23.91 -57.23
C TRP A 130 16.70 -22.91 -58.33
N GLU A 131 17.51 -21.90 -58.00
CA GLU A 131 18.01 -20.89 -58.92
C GLU A 131 19.05 -21.45 -59.93
N ASN A 132 19.70 -22.58 -59.58
CA ASN A 132 20.67 -23.22 -60.48
C ASN A 132 20.07 -24.28 -61.44
N ILE A 133 18.76 -24.58 -61.31
CA ILE A 133 18.08 -25.60 -62.15
C ILE A 133 17.17 -24.98 -63.23
N ASN A 134 16.89 -23.66 -63.13
CA ASN A 134 16.14 -22.87 -64.10
C ASN A 134 17.05 -21.86 -64.79
#